data_4fc523dc3ebf5ec8d955030df86cf8c9
#
_entry.id   4fc523dc3ebf5ec8d955030df86cf8c9
#
_cell.length_a   1.000
_cell.length_b   1.000
_cell.length_c   1.000
_cell.angle_alpha   90.00
_cell.angle_beta   90.00
_cell.angle_gamma   90.00
#
_symmetry.space_group_name_H-M   'P 1'
#
loop_
_entity.id
_entity.type
_entity.pdbx_description
1 polymer ?
#
loop_
_entity_poly.entity_id
_entity_poly.type
_entity_poly.pdbx_seq_one_letter_code
_entity_poly.pdbx_strand_id
1 'polypeptide(L)'
;MVVHQHRRRRQRRAGEAVLAACVAVTVAALGGCGAASGTVAGGGAGDARPPGDPAAAVRGAADALTATGSAQTRTAMEMATGGTRVTIRGEGGVDFRKRMGQLLVMLPADVKGRPEHRPITELLVPGALYMKNRGAGVPEDKWVRLDTAALPDGNLVTGGATDPLVAAELLRGAQEVTYVGETDVAGTKVRHYRGTTDIGKAAQSASAGVREALRAAAKGFSKASVPFDAYLDEQGRLRKVRHRFSYVKNGVIDVSSTTLLYGFGTPVSVVLPADGDIYAGKIAE
;
A
#
# COMPACT_ATOMS: atom_id res chain seq x y z
N MET A 1 -36.09 -11.15 -40.82
CA MET A 1 -36.70 -10.21 -41.78
C MET A 1 -36.70 -8.86 -41.10
N VAL A 2 -35.88 -7.91 -41.36
CA VAL A 2 -35.35 -7.16 -42.46
C VAL A 2 -33.97 -6.61 -42.07
N VAL A 3 -33.05 -6.79 -42.99
CA VAL A 3 -31.68 -6.24 -43.02
C VAL A 3 -31.75 -4.77 -43.43
N HIS A 4 -30.90 -3.93 -42.83
CA HIS A 4 -30.43 -2.71 -43.51
C HIS A 4 -28.97 -2.43 -43.15
N GLN A 5 -28.12 -2.74 -44.16
CA GLN A 5 -26.79 -2.18 -44.38
C GLN A 5 -26.91 -0.80 -44.98
N HIS A 6 -25.95 0.07 -44.76
CA HIS A 6 -25.30 1.08 -45.59
C HIS A 6 -24.63 2.13 -44.69
N ARG A 7 -23.45 2.64 -44.89
CA ARG A 7 -22.60 2.82 -46.10
C ARG A 7 -21.23 3.33 -45.65
N ARG A 8 -20.21 2.81 -46.29
CA ARG A 8 -18.83 3.36 -46.29
C ARG A 8 -18.81 4.73 -46.95
N ARG A 9 -18.01 5.69 -46.39
CA ARG A 9 -17.39 6.77 -47.17
C ARG A 9 -15.91 6.86 -46.87
N ARG A 10 -15.12 6.53 -47.92
CA ARG A 10 -13.72 6.91 -48.14
C ARG A 10 -13.70 8.31 -48.78
N GLN A 11 -12.80 9.15 -48.35
CA GLN A 11 -12.13 10.21 -49.12
C GLN A 11 -10.76 10.45 -48.45
N ARG A 12 -9.68 10.15 -49.03
CA ARG A 12 -8.81 10.50 -50.16
C ARG A 12 -8.26 11.92 -50.03
N ARG A 13 -6.95 11.96 -49.74
CA ARG A 13 -5.79 12.67 -50.32
C ARG A 13 -5.83 14.17 -50.56
N ALA A 14 -4.79 14.82 -50.00
CA ALA A 14 -3.79 15.72 -50.62
C ALA A 14 -2.90 16.20 -49.49
N GLY A 15 -1.61 16.14 -49.47
CA GLY A 15 -0.56 16.22 -50.43
C GLY A 15 -0.11 17.65 -50.61
N GLU A 16 0.94 18.08 -49.87
CA GLU A 16 1.93 19.03 -50.45
C GLU A 16 3.10 19.24 -49.48
N ALA A 17 4.26 18.97 -50.03
CA ALA A 17 5.58 19.25 -49.49
C ALA A 17 6.02 20.64 -49.96
N VAL A 18 6.87 21.35 -49.22
CA VAL A 18 7.83 22.38 -49.68
C VAL A 18 8.65 22.81 -48.45
N LEU A 19 9.85 22.66 -48.46
CA LEU A 19 11.13 23.16 -48.87
C LEU A 19 12.09 23.47 -47.71
N ALA A 20 13.26 22.93 -47.87
CA ALA A 20 14.46 23.14 -47.07
C ALA A 20 14.99 24.60 -47.25
N ALA A 21 15.59 25.12 -46.18
CA ALA A 21 16.58 26.18 -46.30
C ALA A 21 17.73 25.90 -45.33
N CYS A 22 18.83 25.42 -45.93
CA CYS A 22 20.16 25.45 -45.32
C CYS A 22 20.70 26.84 -45.29
N VAL A 23 21.17 27.34 -44.15
CA VAL A 23 22.15 28.43 -44.10
C VAL A 23 23.32 27.95 -43.25
N ALA A 24 24.39 27.62 -43.96
CA ALA A 24 25.71 27.44 -43.38
C ALA A 24 26.36 28.84 -43.26
N VAL A 25 26.85 29.18 -42.10
CA VAL A 25 27.83 30.28 -41.94
C VAL A 25 29.01 29.70 -41.18
N THR A 26 30.08 29.54 -41.93
CA THR A 26 31.45 29.34 -41.46
C THR A 26 32.06 30.70 -41.09
N VAL A 27 32.99 30.68 -40.15
CA VAL A 27 34.26 31.48 -40.06
C VAL A 27 34.52 31.88 -38.59
N ALA A 28 35.56 31.66 -38.08
CA ALA A 28 36.97 31.80 -38.07
C ALA A 28 37.51 31.75 -36.64
N ALA A 29 38.52 30.97 -36.44
CA ALA A 29 39.32 30.93 -35.24
C ALA A 29 40.16 32.20 -35.09
N LEU A 30 40.26 32.77 -33.89
CA LEU A 30 41.44 33.47 -33.40
C LEU A 30 41.58 33.20 -31.90
N GLY A 31 42.74 32.80 -31.50
CA GLY A 31 43.10 32.31 -30.19
C GLY A 31 43.13 33.39 -29.10
N GLY A 32 42.99 32.94 -27.90
CA GLY A 32 43.17 33.70 -26.68
C GLY A 32 43.19 32.74 -25.48
N CYS A 33 44.38 32.41 -24.97
CA CYS A 33 44.56 31.75 -23.70
C CYS A 33 44.03 32.59 -22.57
N GLY A 34 43.09 32.03 -21.81
CA GLY A 34 42.61 32.57 -20.55
C GLY A 34 41.95 31.45 -19.74
N ALA A 35 42.70 30.90 -18.81
CA ALA A 35 42.20 29.96 -17.86
C ALA A 35 41.18 30.63 -16.92
N ALA A 36 39.91 30.33 -17.12
CA ALA A 36 38.87 30.51 -16.10
C ALA A 36 37.93 29.34 -16.21
N SER A 37 38.05 28.40 -15.25
CA SER A 37 37.13 27.26 -15.05
C SER A 37 35.75 27.78 -14.71
N GLY A 38 34.96 28.14 -15.73
CA GLY A 38 33.54 28.35 -15.62
C GLY A 38 32.82 27.02 -15.77
N THR A 39 32.50 26.39 -14.66
CA THR A 39 31.57 25.27 -14.62
C THR A 39 30.22 25.74 -15.13
N VAL A 40 29.86 25.37 -16.36
CA VAL A 40 28.48 25.48 -16.84
C VAL A 40 27.67 24.54 -15.99
N ALA A 41 26.88 25.13 -15.08
CA ALA A 41 25.87 24.39 -14.33
C ALA A 41 24.81 23.92 -15.34
N GLY A 42 25.03 22.75 -15.93
CA GLY A 42 23.96 21.96 -16.49
C GLY A 42 23.05 21.60 -15.34
N GLY A 43 21.80 22.10 -15.34
CA GLY A 43 20.77 21.71 -14.41
C GLY A 43 20.45 20.22 -14.58
N GLY A 44 21.31 19.34 -14.08
CA GLY A 44 20.96 17.99 -13.77
C GLY A 44 20.04 18.03 -12.58
N ALA A 45 18.85 17.40 -12.72
CA ALA A 45 18.02 17.02 -11.59
C ALA A 45 18.96 16.30 -10.61
N GLY A 46 19.23 16.94 -9.48
CA GLY A 46 20.17 16.44 -8.49
C GLY A 46 19.66 15.09 -8.02
N ASP A 47 20.46 14.06 -8.26
CA ASP A 47 20.41 12.80 -7.54
C ASP A 47 20.70 13.09 -6.06
N ALA A 48 19.66 13.55 -5.36
CA ALA A 48 19.69 13.71 -3.91
C ALA A 48 19.77 12.31 -3.34
N ARG A 49 21.00 11.80 -3.20
CA ARG A 49 21.26 10.53 -2.56
C ARG A 49 20.73 10.59 -1.13
N PRO A 50 19.90 9.62 -0.71
CA PRO A 50 19.38 9.62 0.66
C PRO A 50 20.55 9.52 1.64
N PRO A 51 20.47 10.14 2.82
CA PRO A 51 21.44 9.88 3.86
C PRO A 51 21.31 8.41 4.30
N GLY A 52 22.39 7.62 4.11
CA GLY A 52 22.48 6.24 4.59
C GLY A 52 21.97 5.17 3.62
N ASP A 53 21.83 3.94 4.14
CA ASP A 53 21.36 2.77 3.41
C ASP A 53 19.83 2.81 3.25
N PRO A 54 19.29 2.84 2.01
CA PRO A 54 17.85 2.84 1.76
C PRO A 54 17.13 1.63 2.38
N ALA A 55 17.75 0.46 2.34
CA ALA A 55 17.14 -0.75 2.89
C ALA A 55 17.09 -0.70 4.42
N ALA A 56 18.12 -0.20 5.08
CA ALA A 56 18.11 0.00 6.53
C ALA A 56 17.05 1.01 6.95
N ALA A 57 16.91 2.13 6.22
CA ALA A 57 15.89 3.13 6.49
C ALA A 57 14.46 2.53 6.44
N VAL A 58 14.17 1.75 5.40
CA VAL A 58 12.86 1.11 5.23
C VAL A 58 12.63 0.04 6.30
N ARG A 59 13.61 -0.82 6.59
CA ARG A 59 13.50 -1.85 7.64
C ARG A 59 13.29 -1.27 9.02
N GLY A 60 13.86 -0.10 9.31
CA GLY A 60 13.70 0.61 10.58
C GLY A 60 12.35 1.31 10.79
N ALA A 61 11.50 1.40 9.75
CA ALA A 61 10.25 2.15 9.80
C ALA A 61 9.28 1.65 10.89
N ALA A 62 9.19 0.34 11.11
CA ALA A 62 8.33 -0.25 12.15
C ALA A 62 8.79 0.15 13.56
N ASP A 63 10.11 0.23 13.79
CA ASP A 63 10.67 0.67 15.08
C ASP A 63 10.43 2.16 15.31
N ALA A 64 10.56 2.99 14.25
CA ALA A 64 10.25 4.42 14.33
C ALA A 64 8.77 4.67 14.67
N LEU A 65 7.84 3.85 14.14
CA LEU A 65 6.43 3.93 14.54
C LEU A 65 6.21 3.50 15.99
N THR A 66 6.86 2.43 16.44
CA THR A 66 6.78 1.98 17.84
C THR A 66 7.30 3.06 18.80
N ALA A 67 8.40 3.73 18.45
CA ALA A 67 8.94 4.86 19.22
C ALA A 67 7.95 6.03 19.27
N THR A 68 7.27 6.33 18.17
CA THR A 68 6.25 7.38 18.08
C THR A 68 5.03 7.11 18.96
N GLY A 69 4.62 5.84 19.08
CA GLY A 69 3.55 5.36 19.96
C GLY A 69 2.25 5.09 19.23
N SER A 70 1.61 6.09 18.66
CA SER A 70 0.30 5.94 18.01
C SER A 70 0.16 6.81 16.77
N ALA A 71 -0.84 6.49 15.94
CA ALA A 71 -1.23 7.30 14.78
C ALA A 71 -2.69 7.07 14.41
N GLN A 72 -3.25 8.01 13.68
CA GLN A 72 -4.44 7.80 12.87
C GLN A 72 -4.06 7.12 11.56
N THR A 73 -4.97 6.34 10.99
CA THR A 73 -4.72 5.61 9.76
C THR A 73 -5.90 5.67 8.80
N ARG A 74 -5.59 5.64 7.51
CA ARG A 74 -6.53 5.29 6.44
C ARG A 74 -5.94 4.18 5.62
N THR A 75 -6.76 3.18 5.30
CA THR A 75 -6.38 2.05 4.47
C THR A 75 -7.26 1.98 3.22
N ALA A 76 -6.70 1.48 2.14
CA ALA A 76 -7.43 1.15 0.93
C ALA A 76 -6.87 -0.15 0.36
N MET A 77 -7.75 -1.13 0.18
CA MET A 77 -7.42 -2.41 -0.45
C MET A 77 -8.18 -2.50 -1.77
N GLU A 78 -7.46 -2.55 -2.87
CA GLU A 78 -8.00 -2.73 -4.21
C GLU A 78 -7.72 -4.16 -4.66
N MET A 79 -8.77 -4.91 -4.97
CA MET A 79 -8.68 -6.27 -5.49
C MET A 79 -9.16 -6.31 -6.93
N ALA A 80 -8.39 -6.94 -7.81
CA ALA A 80 -8.75 -7.13 -9.21
C ALA A 80 -8.73 -8.61 -9.56
N THR A 81 -9.84 -9.12 -10.10
CA THR A 81 -9.98 -10.49 -10.60
C THR A 81 -11.00 -10.52 -11.73
N GLY A 82 -10.70 -11.25 -12.81
CA GLY A 82 -11.64 -11.49 -13.90
C GLY A 82 -12.27 -10.23 -14.52
N GLY A 83 -11.57 -9.09 -14.53
CA GLY A 83 -12.09 -7.81 -15.04
C GLY A 83 -12.90 -7.00 -14.03
N THR A 84 -13.19 -7.55 -12.85
CA THR A 84 -13.86 -6.83 -11.75
C THR A 84 -12.84 -6.22 -10.81
N ARG A 85 -13.06 -4.98 -10.39
CA ARG A 85 -12.28 -4.29 -9.38
C ARG A 85 -13.15 -3.90 -8.20
N VAL A 86 -12.68 -4.24 -7.00
CA VAL A 86 -13.34 -3.94 -5.74
C VAL A 86 -12.39 -3.12 -4.88
N THR A 87 -12.90 -2.08 -4.22
CA THR A 87 -12.11 -1.27 -3.29
C THR A 87 -12.77 -1.27 -1.92
N ILE A 88 -12.04 -1.72 -0.91
CA ILE A 88 -12.41 -1.68 0.50
C ILE A 88 -11.60 -0.57 1.16
N ARG A 89 -12.22 0.25 2.00
CA ARG A 89 -11.57 1.34 2.72
C ARG A 89 -11.73 1.15 4.22
N GLY A 90 -10.70 1.53 4.97
CA GLY A 90 -10.73 1.56 6.42
C GLY A 90 -10.17 2.88 6.95
N GLU A 91 -10.69 3.33 8.08
CA GLU A 91 -10.13 4.46 8.81
C GLU A 91 -10.20 4.21 10.32
N GLY A 92 -9.26 4.78 11.06
CA GLY A 92 -9.22 4.58 12.51
C GLY A 92 -7.91 4.97 13.15
N GLY A 93 -7.56 4.31 14.25
CA GLY A 93 -6.35 4.59 15.01
C GLY A 93 -5.59 3.33 15.40
N VAL A 94 -4.29 3.46 15.55
CA VAL A 94 -3.37 2.38 15.91
C VAL A 94 -2.43 2.82 17.01
N ASP A 95 -2.28 2.02 18.06
CA ASP A 95 -1.25 2.11 19.08
C ASP A 95 -0.15 1.09 18.78
N PHE A 96 0.97 1.54 18.27
CA PHE A 96 2.10 0.69 17.89
C PHE A 96 2.85 0.09 19.08
N ARG A 97 2.80 0.72 20.26
CA ARG A 97 3.41 0.17 21.49
C ARG A 97 2.59 -0.96 22.06
N LYS A 98 1.28 -0.78 22.14
CA LYS A 98 0.34 -1.82 22.60
C LYS A 98 0.04 -2.83 21.53
N ARG A 99 0.36 -2.52 20.25
CA ARG A 99 0.03 -3.32 19.06
C ARG A 99 -1.46 -3.58 18.95
N MET A 100 -2.24 -2.56 19.17
CA MET A 100 -3.68 -2.59 19.09
C MET A 100 -4.18 -1.49 18.17
N GLY A 101 -5.29 -1.75 17.49
CA GLY A 101 -5.91 -0.76 16.64
C GLY A 101 -7.41 -0.97 16.55
N GLN A 102 -8.10 0.08 16.11
CA GLN A 102 -9.50 0.02 15.76
C GLN A 102 -9.70 0.68 14.41
N LEU A 103 -10.36 -0.02 13.50
CA LEU A 103 -10.72 0.46 12.17
C LEU A 103 -12.23 0.37 11.97
N LEU A 104 -12.77 1.37 11.29
CA LEU A 104 -14.08 1.31 10.67
C LEU A 104 -13.88 1.01 9.19
N VAL A 105 -14.34 -0.16 8.75
CA VAL A 105 -14.13 -0.67 7.39
C VAL A 105 -15.41 -0.53 6.59
N MET A 106 -15.30 0.13 5.44
CA MET A 106 -16.38 0.39 4.51
C MET A 106 -16.22 -0.53 3.31
N LEU A 107 -17.22 -1.37 3.09
CA LEU A 107 -17.33 -2.22 1.92
C LEU A 107 -17.82 -1.42 0.71
N PRO A 108 -17.59 -1.88 -0.51
CA PRO A 108 -18.10 -1.24 -1.71
C PRO A 108 -19.62 -1.05 -1.66
N ALA A 109 -20.09 0.03 -2.26
CA ALA A 109 -21.50 0.24 -2.49
C ALA A 109 -22.02 -0.69 -3.60
N ASP A 110 -23.34 -0.90 -3.63
CA ASP A 110 -24.04 -1.58 -4.71
C ASP A 110 -23.89 -0.81 -6.05
N VAL A 111 -24.37 -1.40 -7.15
CA VAL A 111 -24.34 -0.77 -8.48
C VAL A 111 -25.12 0.55 -8.57
N LYS A 112 -25.94 0.87 -7.57
CA LYS A 112 -26.69 2.13 -7.44
C LYS A 112 -26.02 3.13 -6.49
N GLY A 113 -24.81 2.81 -5.98
CA GLY A 113 -24.04 3.66 -5.07
C GLY A 113 -24.55 3.65 -3.63
N ARG A 114 -25.46 2.76 -3.24
CA ARG A 114 -25.97 2.64 -1.87
C ARG A 114 -25.07 1.71 -1.06
N PRO A 115 -24.82 2.02 0.23
CA PRO A 115 -24.14 1.08 1.12
C PRO A 115 -24.93 -0.24 1.18
N GLU A 116 -24.33 -1.32 0.69
CA GLU A 116 -24.94 -2.66 0.71
C GLU A 116 -24.88 -3.28 2.10
N HIS A 117 -23.86 -2.89 2.86
CA HIS A 117 -23.60 -3.41 4.20
C HIS A 117 -23.31 -2.29 5.20
N ARG A 118 -23.61 -2.55 6.46
CA ARG A 118 -23.14 -1.69 7.56
C ARG A 118 -21.62 -1.71 7.61
N PRO A 119 -20.99 -0.58 7.99
CA PRO A 119 -19.55 -0.57 8.23
C PRO A 119 -19.16 -1.64 9.25
N ILE A 120 -18.03 -2.30 8.98
CA ILE A 120 -17.46 -3.31 9.87
C ILE A 120 -16.58 -2.60 10.87
N THR A 121 -16.76 -2.83 12.17
CA THR A 121 -15.77 -2.43 13.17
C THR A 121 -14.78 -3.55 13.34
N GLU A 122 -13.51 -3.26 13.12
CA GLU A 122 -12.39 -4.17 13.33
C GLU A 122 -11.55 -3.72 14.53
N LEU A 123 -11.28 -4.65 15.46
CA LEU A 123 -10.30 -4.45 16.52
C LEU A 123 -9.11 -5.36 16.25
N LEU A 124 -7.96 -4.74 16.08
CA LEU A 124 -6.69 -5.39 15.82
C LEU A 124 -5.98 -5.60 17.16
N VAL A 125 -5.57 -6.82 17.45
CA VAL A 125 -4.77 -7.14 18.64
C VAL A 125 -3.72 -8.20 18.29
N PRO A 126 -2.66 -8.39 19.09
CA PRO A 126 -1.66 -9.41 18.81
C PRO A 126 -2.27 -10.79 18.61
N GLY A 127 -2.13 -11.35 17.41
CA GLY A 127 -2.60 -12.70 17.04
C GLY A 127 -4.09 -12.84 16.78
N ALA A 128 -4.91 -11.80 16.95
CA ALA A 128 -6.34 -11.88 16.72
C ALA A 128 -6.94 -10.64 16.07
N LEU A 129 -8.02 -10.87 15.32
CA LEU A 129 -8.88 -9.85 14.74
C LEU A 129 -10.29 -10.05 15.27
N TYR A 130 -10.91 -9.02 15.83
CA TYR A 130 -12.31 -8.99 16.19
C TYR A 130 -13.09 -8.15 15.19
N MET A 131 -14.22 -8.64 14.73
CA MET A 131 -15.07 -7.95 13.77
C MET A 131 -16.51 -7.90 14.24
N LYS A 132 -17.14 -6.74 14.15
CA LYS A 132 -18.58 -6.56 14.32
C LYS A 132 -19.22 -6.24 12.98
N ASN A 133 -20.46 -6.68 12.79
CA ASN A 133 -21.19 -6.58 11.51
C ASN A 133 -20.55 -7.39 10.37
N ARG A 134 -19.92 -8.51 10.69
CA ARG A 134 -19.31 -9.41 9.70
C ARG A 134 -19.56 -10.88 10.05
N GLY A 135 -19.82 -11.67 8.99
CA GLY A 135 -20.06 -13.11 9.08
C GLY A 135 -21.53 -13.46 8.79
N ALA A 136 -21.73 -14.35 7.81
CA ALA A 136 -23.06 -14.84 7.50
C ALA A 136 -23.63 -15.65 8.70
N GLY A 137 -24.85 -15.31 9.13
CA GLY A 137 -25.51 -15.98 10.25
C GLY A 137 -25.03 -15.53 11.65
N VAL A 138 -24.14 -14.55 11.74
CA VAL A 138 -23.73 -13.95 13.02
C VAL A 138 -24.75 -12.89 13.45
N PRO A 139 -25.31 -12.96 14.68
CA PRO A 139 -26.19 -11.92 15.19
C PRO A 139 -25.51 -10.54 15.23
N GLU A 140 -26.25 -9.48 14.98
CA GLU A 140 -25.72 -8.10 14.87
C GLU A 140 -25.08 -7.57 16.15
N ASP A 141 -25.49 -8.08 17.32
CA ASP A 141 -24.94 -7.72 18.63
C ASP A 141 -23.62 -8.44 18.95
N LYS A 142 -23.27 -9.50 18.19
CA LYS A 142 -22.10 -10.33 18.43
C LYS A 142 -20.86 -9.91 17.64
N TRP A 143 -19.72 -10.24 18.19
CA TRP A 143 -18.41 -10.11 17.58
C TRP A 143 -17.92 -11.45 17.06
N VAL A 144 -17.24 -11.41 15.91
CA VAL A 144 -16.48 -12.53 15.40
C VAL A 144 -15.03 -12.36 15.83
N ARG A 145 -14.41 -13.40 16.39
CA ARG A 145 -12.98 -13.44 16.68
C ARG A 145 -12.29 -14.41 15.72
N LEU A 146 -11.26 -13.93 15.03
CA LEU A 146 -10.41 -14.76 14.18
C LEU A 146 -8.99 -14.80 14.75
N ASP A 147 -8.37 -15.98 14.70
CA ASP A 147 -6.94 -16.13 14.89
C ASP A 147 -6.24 -15.84 13.57
N THR A 148 -5.42 -14.79 13.55
CA THR A 148 -4.73 -14.36 12.31
C THR A 148 -3.68 -15.36 11.83
N ALA A 149 -3.13 -16.19 12.71
CA ALA A 149 -2.21 -17.25 12.35
C ALA A 149 -2.90 -18.47 11.73
N ALA A 150 -4.21 -18.63 11.96
CA ALA A 150 -5.01 -19.69 11.35
C ALA A 150 -5.45 -19.35 9.92
N LEU A 151 -5.33 -18.08 9.50
CA LEU A 151 -5.67 -17.64 8.15
C LEU A 151 -4.52 -17.96 7.19
N PRO A 152 -4.79 -18.57 6.02
CA PRO A 152 -3.75 -18.95 5.05
C PRO A 152 -2.89 -17.78 4.58
N ASP A 153 -3.44 -16.57 4.55
CA ASP A 153 -2.76 -15.35 4.15
C ASP A 153 -2.31 -14.50 5.33
N GLY A 154 -2.41 -15.01 6.57
CA GLY A 154 -2.05 -14.25 7.77
C GLY A 154 -2.82 -12.94 7.95
N ASN A 155 -4.02 -12.84 7.39
CA ASN A 155 -4.84 -11.62 7.36
C ASN A 155 -4.26 -10.46 6.52
N LEU A 156 -3.43 -10.75 5.52
CA LEU A 156 -2.90 -9.71 4.62
C LEU A 156 -3.90 -9.26 3.56
N VAL A 157 -4.84 -10.14 3.18
CA VAL A 157 -5.80 -9.93 2.09
C VAL A 157 -7.24 -10.23 2.53
N THR A 158 -7.48 -11.30 3.29
CA THR A 158 -8.83 -11.83 3.54
C THR A 158 -9.61 -11.11 4.63
N GLY A 159 -8.97 -10.38 5.53
CA GLY A 159 -9.62 -9.67 6.64
C GLY A 159 -10.46 -8.46 6.24
N GLY A 160 -10.30 -7.96 5.03
CA GLY A 160 -11.09 -6.84 4.51
C GLY A 160 -10.35 -5.51 4.53
N ALA A 161 -9.64 -5.15 5.58
CA ALA A 161 -8.74 -4.00 5.60
C ALA A 161 -7.32 -4.46 5.92
N THR A 162 -6.34 -3.77 5.36
CA THR A 162 -4.94 -4.07 5.71
C THR A 162 -4.66 -3.57 7.11
N ASP A 163 -4.21 -4.47 7.97
CA ASP A 163 -3.72 -4.12 9.30
C ASP A 163 -2.48 -3.21 9.18
N PRO A 164 -2.54 -1.95 9.66
CA PRO A 164 -1.41 -1.01 9.59
C PRO A 164 -0.17 -1.48 10.35
N LEU A 165 -0.35 -2.29 11.40
CA LEU A 165 0.76 -2.87 12.17
C LEU A 165 1.50 -3.89 11.30
N VAL A 166 0.76 -4.80 10.66
CA VAL A 166 1.33 -5.80 9.77
C VAL A 166 1.95 -5.16 8.53
N ALA A 167 1.32 -4.12 7.96
CA ALA A 167 1.87 -3.38 6.83
C ALA A 167 3.25 -2.76 7.13
N ALA A 168 3.45 -2.25 8.36
CA ALA A 168 4.75 -1.74 8.78
C ALA A 168 5.76 -2.87 9.04
N GLU A 169 5.34 -3.96 9.69
CA GLU A 169 6.20 -5.10 10.02
C GLU A 169 6.68 -5.86 8.77
N LEU A 170 5.91 -5.87 7.69
CA LEU A 170 6.33 -6.41 6.40
C LEU A 170 7.62 -5.76 5.88
N LEU A 171 7.81 -4.46 6.13
CA LEU A 171 9.00 -3.73 5.69
C LEU A 171 10.30 -4.23 6.34
N ARG A 172 10.24 -4.99 7.45
CA ARG A 172 11.44 -5.63 8.04
C ARG A 172 12.10 -6.64 7.10
N GLY A 173 11.33 -7.20 6.16
CA GLY A 173 11.82 -8.09 5.12
C GLY A 173 12.26 -7.37 3.84
N ALA A 174 12.41 -6.04 3.85
CA ALA A 174 12.70 -5.25 2.66
C ALA A 174 14.05 -5.61 2.02
N GLN A 175 14.03 -5.76 0.69
CA GLN A 175 15.14 -6.11 -0.19
C GLN A 175 15.11 -5.23 -1.44
N GLU A 176 16.23 -5.15 -2.15
CA GLU A 176 16.33 -4.42 -3.44
C GLU A 176 15.76 -3.00 -3.36
N VAL A 177 16.03 -2.32 -2.23
CA VAL A 177 15.44 -1.02 -1.96
C VAL A 177 16.19 0.07 -2.71
N THR A 178 15.45 0.83 -3.51
CA THR A 178 15.93 1.99 -4.23
C THR A 178 15.27 3.26 -3.68
N TYR A 179 16.06 4.29 -3.47
CA TYR A 179 15.55 5.64 -3.23
C TYR A 179 15.05 6.23 -4.55
N VAL A 180 13.82 6.72 -4.58
CA VAL A 180 13.19 7.26 -5.79
C VAL A 180 13.28 8.79 -5.82
N GLY A 181 13.30 9.44 -4.66
CA GLY A 181 13.32 10.89 -4.55
C GLY A 181 12.45 11.40 -3.40
N GLU A 182 12.27 12.70 -3.31
CA GLU A 182 11.36 13.34 -2.37
C GLU A 182 10.01 13.64 -3.03
N THR A 183 8.96 13.61 -2.25
CA THR A 183 7.62 13.96 -2.67
C THR A 183 6.80 14.47 -1.48
N ASP A 184 5.53 14.81 -1.69
CA ASP A 184 4.59 15.18 -0.64
C ASP A 184 3.56 14.07 -0.43
N VAL A 185 3.25 13.79 0.84
CA VAL A 185 2.14 12.93 1.23
C VAL A 185 1.28 13.70 2.25
N ALA A 186 0.11 14.12 1.82
CA ALA A 186 -0.85 14.86 2.65
C ALA A 186 -0.22 16.09 3.34
N GLY A 187 0.53 16.91 2.59
CA GLY A 187 1.18 18.13 3.07
C GLY A 187 2.46 17.90 3.88
N THR A 188 2.99 16.68 3.88
CA THR A 188 4.25 16.36 4.55
C THR A 188 5.29 15.92 3.53
N LYS A 189 6.47 16.55 3.54
CA LYS A 189 7.62 16.14 2.73
C LYS A 189 8.10 14.78 3.20
N VAL A 190 8.28 13.85 2.26
CA VAL A 190 8.68 12.47 2.52
C VAL A 190 9.69 11.97 1.50
N ARG A 191 10.49 11.02 1.90
CA ARG A 191 11.39 10.26 1.05
C ARG A 191 10.67 9.03 0.54
N HIS A 192 10.62 8.87 -0.79
CA HIS A 192 10.01 7.73 -1.45
C HIS A 192 11.05 6.66 -1.72
N TYR A 193 10.72 5.45 -1.30
CA TYR A 193 11.51 4.24 -1.53
C TYR A 193 10.65 3.21 -2.24
N ARG A 194 11.27 2.45 -3.14
CA ARG A 194 10.67 1.32 -3.83
C ARG A 194 11.53 0.10 -3.66
N GLY A 195 10.91 -1.07 -3.53
CA GLY A 195 11.63 -2.33 -3.39
C GLY A 195 10.68 -3.51 -3.36
N THR A 196 11.22 -4.63 -2.93
CA THR A 196 10.47 -5.84 -2.62
C THR A 196 10.62 -6.18 -1.14
N THR A 197 9.62 -6.82 -0.55
CA THR A 197 9.74 -7.43 0.78
C THR A 197 9.54 -8.93 0.67
N ASP A 198 10.38 -9.69 1.37
CA ASP A 198 10.23 -11.13 1.54
C ASP A 198 9.41 -11.39 2.81
N ILE A 199 8.22 -12.01 2.66
CA ILE A 199 7.32 -12.28 3.79
C ILE A 199 7.97 -13.18 4.84
N GLY A 200 8.76 -14.17 4.41
CA GLY A 200 9.45 -15.10 5.32
C GLY A 200 10.53 -14.39 6.15
N LYS A 201 11.33 -13.50 5.53
CA LYS A 201 12.30 -12.66 6.23
C LYS A 201 11.63 -11.66 7.17
N ALA A 202 10.52 -11.06 6.72
CA ALA A 202 9.70 -10.21 7.58
C ALA A 202 9.21 -10.98 8.80
N ALA A 203 8.70 -12.19 8.64
CA ALA A 203 8.26 -13.06 9.74
C ALA A 203 9.37 -13.38 10.75
N GLN A 204 10.63 -13.59 10.28
CA GLN A 204 11.77 -13.84 11.17
C GLN A 204 12.09 -12.64 12.07
N SER A 205 11.98 -11.42 11.51
CA SER A 205 12.35 -10.16 12.17
C SER A 205 11.15 -9.46 12.83
N ALA A 206 9.94 -9.96 12.61
CA ALA A 206 8.71 -9.36 13.12
C ALA A 206 8.58 -9.47 14.63
N SER A 207 7.85 -8.53 15.18
CA SER A 207 7.43 -8.56 16.58
C SER A 207 6.57 -9.79 16.89
N ALA A 208 6.60 -10.26 18.15
CA ALA A 208 5.99 -11.53 18.57
C ALA A 208 4.49 -11.65 18.17
N GLY A 209 3.71 -10.56 18.32
CA GLY A 209 2.27 -10.59 18.03
C GLY A 209 1.90 -10.68 16.54
N VAL A 210 2.86 -10.46 15.61
CA VAL A 210 2.62 -10.48 14.15
C VAL A 210 3.34 -11.66 13.49
N ARG A 211 4.35 -12.20 14.16
CA ARG A 211 5.25 -13.22 13.61
C ARG A 211 4.53 -14.45 13.06
N GLU A 212 3.58 -15.00 13.82
CA GLU A 212 2.88 -16.21 13.42
C GLU A 212 1.95 -15.97 12.23
N ALA A 213 1.26 -14.83 12.19
CA ALA A 213 0.46 -14.43 11.04
C ALA A 213 1.32 -14.29 9.77
N LEU A 214 2.49 -13.63 9.85
CA LEU A 214 3.41 -13.54 8.72
C LEU A 214 4.01 -14.90 8.32
N ARG A 215 4.23 -15.83 9.27
CA ARG A 215 4.63 -17.21 8.95
C ARG A 215 3.54 -17.96 8.18
N ALA A 216 2.28 -17.79 8.56
CA ALA A 216 1.14 -18.37 7.83
C ALA A 216 1.08 -17.77 6.42
N ALA A 217 1.18 -16.45 6.29
CA ALA A 217 1.22 -15.77 5.00
C ALA A 217 2.37 -16.27 4.10
N ALA A 218 3.57 -16.41 4.64
CA ALA A 218 4.73 -16.91 3.87
C ALA A 218 4.51 -18.31 3.27
N LYS A 219 3.66 -19.12 3.89
CA LYS A 219 3.27 -20.45 3.37
C LYS A 219 2.11 -20.38 2.37
N GLY A 220 1.18 -19.43 2.57
CA GLY A 220 -0.06 -19.34 1.79
C GLY A 220 0.08 -18.55 0.49
N PHE A 221 1.05 -17.63 0.40
CA PHE A 221 1.27 -16.89 -0.85
C PHE A 221 2.13 -17.68 -1.82
N SER A 222 1.74 -17.71 -3.08
CA SER A 222 2.52 -18.34 -4.16
C SER A 222 3.84 -17.61 -4.47
N LYS A 223 3.90 -16.32 -4.13
CA LYS A 223 5.09 -15.48 -4.26
C LYS A 223 5.37 -14.84 -2.90
N ALA A 224 6.46 -15.23 -2.26
CA ALA A 224 6.90 -14.64 -0.99
C ALA A 224 7.45 -13.21 -1.15
N SER A 225 7.85 -12.81 -2.36
CA SER A 225 8.36 -11.48 -2.67
C SER A 225 7.21 -10.54 -3.07
N VAL A 226 7.00 -9.49 -2.30
CA VAL A 226 5.92 -8.51 -2.44
C VAL A 226 6.51 -7.14 -2.79
N PRO A 227 6.23 -6.59 -3.98
CA PRO A 227 6.63 -5.23 -4.33
C PRO A 227 5.99 -4.19 -3.42
N PHE A 228 6.75 -3.17 -3.05
CA PHE A 228 6.23 -2.05 -2.28
C PHE A 228 6.71 -0.69 -2.77
N ASP A 229 5.95 0.35 -2.42
CA ASP A 229 6.34 1.75 -2.39
C ASP A 229 6.17 2.26 -0.94
N ALA A 230 7.24 2.76 -0.31
CA ALA A 230 7.22 3.26 1.06
C ALA A 230 7.65 4.74 1.11
N TYR A 231 7.00 5.51 1.97
CA TYR A 231 7.18 6.95 2.09
C TYR A 231 7.47 7.30 3.54
N LEU A 232 8.71 7.71 3.83
CA LEU A 232 9.18 8.00 5.17
C LEU A 232 9.39 9.50 5.35
N ASP A 233 8.96 10.04 6.49
CA ASP A 233 9.27 11.42 6.85
C ASP A 233 10.73 11.58 7.32
N GLU A 234 11.11 12.80 7.70
CA GLU A 234 12.47 13.12 8.13
C GLU A 234 12.89 12.33 9.38
N GLN A 235 11.92 11.96 10.23
CA GLN A 235 12.13 11.15 11.44
C GLN A 235 12.17 9.64 11.14
N GLY A 236 12.08 9.23 9.88
CA GLY A 236 12.04 7.84 9.47
C GLY A 236 10.69 7.14 9.74
N ARG A 237 9.66 7.89 10.14
CA ARG A 237 8.32 7.33 10.36
C ARG A 237 7.64 7.06 9.04
N LEU A 238 7.01 5.91 8.93
CA LEU A 238 6.20 5.56 7.78
C LEU A 238 4.96 6.46 7.69
N ARG A 239 4.84 7.23 6.60
CA ARG A 239 3.65 8.06 6.32
C ARG A 239 2.69 7.36 5.38
N LYS A 240 3.23 6.58 4.44
CA LYS A 240 2.44 5.80 3.49
C LYS A 240 3.21 4.58 3.07
N VAL A 241 2.52 3.47 2.89
CA VAL A 241 3.05 2.29 2.21
C VAL A 241 2.00 1.72 1.28
N ARG A 242 2.44 1.21 0.14
CA ARG A 242 1.64 0.44 -0.79
C ARG A 242 2.32 -0.89 -1.05
N HIS A 243 1.63 -1.99 -0.76
CA HIS A 243 2.06 -3.34 -1.09
C HIS A 243 1.23 -3.89 -2.25
N ARG A 244 1.83 -4.72 -3.10
CA ARG A 244 1.15 -5.40 -4.22
C ARG A 244 1.30 -6.89 -4.06
N PHE A 245 0.21 -7.53 -3.67
CA PHE A 245 0.15 -8.98 -3.50
C PHE A 245 -0.45 -9.64 -4.73
N SER A 246 0.05 -10.84 -5.07
CA SER A 246 -0.64 -11.77 -5.95
C SER A 246 -1.02 -12.99 -5.14
N TYR A 247 -2.30 -13.21 -4.94
CA TYR A 247 -2.86 -14.28 -4.15
C TYR A 247 -3.62 -15.26 -5.04
N VAL A 248 -3.46 -16.56 -4.82
CA VAL A 248 -4.14 -17.59 -5.60
C VAL A 248 -5.24 -18.22 -4.75
N LYS A 249 -6.50 -17.90 -5.11
CA LYS A 249 -7.69 -18.57 -4.58
C LYS A 249 -8.68 -18.69 -5.74
N ASN A 250 -8.87 -19.90 -6.30
CA ASN A 250 -9.74 -20.11 -7.47
C ASN A 250 -9.40 -19.21 -8.69
N GLY A 251 -8.13 -18.82 -8.83
CA GLY A 251 -7.61 -17.88 -9.82
C GLY A 251 -6.62 -16.90 -9.18
N VAL A 252 -5.92 -16.14 -10.01
CA VAL A 252 -5.01 -15.10 -9.53
C VAL A 252 -5.81 -13.85 -9.17
N ILE A 253 -5.65 -13.38 -7.95
CA ILE A 253 -6.22 -12.12 -7.46
C ILE A 253 -5.06 -11.18 -7.21
N ASP A 254 -5.03 -10.06 -7.92
CA ASP A 254 -4.07 -8.99 -7.67
C ASP A 254 -4.67 -8.03 -6.64
N VAL A 255 -3.93 -7.84 -5.55
CA VAL A 255 -4.34 -6.99 -4.44
C VAL A 255 -3.32 -5.87 -4.25
N SER A 256 -3.79 -4.63 -4.32
CA SER A 256 -3.01 -3.46 -3.95
C SER A 256 -3.52 -2.91 -2.62
N SER A 257 -2.70 -3.03 -1.59
CA SER A 257 -2.99 -2.51 -0.26
C SER A 257 -2.23 -1.22 -0.03
N THR A 258 -2.93 -0.16 0.37
CA THR A 258 -2.34 1.14 0.71
C THR A 258 -2.70 1.50 2.15
N THR A 259 -1.69 1.85 2.96
CA THR A 259 -1.85 2.37 4.32
C THR A 259 -1.27 3.77 4.38
N LEU A 260 -2.04 4.72 4.89
CA LEU A 260 -1.64 6.10 5.19
C LEU A 260 -1.66 6.29 6.70
N LEU A 261 -0.59 6.86 7.26
CA LEU A 261 -0.44 7.17 8.69
C LEU A 261 -0.27 8.67 8.90
N TYR A 262 -1.04 9.23 9.82
CA TYR A 262 -1.04 10.66 10.13
C TYR A 262 -1.45 10.88 11.60
N GLY A 263 -1.48 12.12 12.09
CA GLY A 263 -1.89 12.41 13.46
C GLY A 263 -1.09 11.62 14.50
N PHE A 264 0.24 11.54 14.32
CA PHE A 264 1.11 10.81 15.23
C PHE A 264 1.02 11.33 16.65
N GLY A 265 1.00 10.41 17.62
CA GLY A 265 0.85 10.72 19.05
C GLY A 265 -0.61 10.92 19.50
N THR A 266 -1.59 10.88 18.58
CA THR A 266 -3.01 10.93 18.96
C THR A 266 -3.35 9.70 19.81
N PRO A 267 -3.93 9.86 21.00
CA PRO A 267 -4.31 8.72 21.84
C PRO A 267 -5.29 7.79 21.13
N VAL A 268 -5.03 6.50 21.24
CA VAL A 268 -5.88 5.44 20.70
C VAL A 268 -6.33 4.55 21.84
N SER A 269 -7.65 4.37 21.96
CA SER A 269 -8.26 3.47 22.93
C SER A 269 -8.96 2.33 22.20
N VAL A 270 -8.60 1.10 22.52
CA VAL A 270 -9.23 -0.12 22.00
C VAL A 270 -9.83 -0.87 23.16
N VAL A 271 -11.14 -1.06 23.15
CA VAL A 271 -11.87 -1.83 24.16
C VAL A 271 -12.34 -3.14 23.53
N LEU A 272 -11.88 -4.25 24.08
CA LEU A 272 -12.26 -5.58 23.61
C LEU A 272 -13.67 -5.94 24.08
N PRO A 273 -14.42 -6.73 23.27
CA PRO A 273 -15.72 -7.25 23.71
C PRO A 273 -15.54 -8.21 24.87
N ALA A 274 -16.59 -8.31 25.71
CA ALA A 274 -16.65 -9.35 26.72
C ALA A 274 -16.81 -10.74 26.06
N ASP A 275 -16.38 -11.80 26.74
CA ASP A 275 -16.45 -13.17 26.19
C ASP A 275 -17.88 -13.55 25.78
N GLY A 276 -18.90 -13.12 26.52
CA GLY A 276 -20.29 -13.34 26.20
C GLY A 276 -20.78 -12.62 24.93
N ASP A 277 -20.04 -11.63 24.45
CA ASP A 277 -20.36 -10.90 23.23
C ASP A 277 -19.69 -11.52 21.98
N ILE A 278 -18.86 -12.54 22.18
CA ILE A 278 -18.18 -13.23 21.08
C ILE A 278 -19.07 -14.38 20.59
N TYR A 279 -19.30 -14.43 19.29
CA TYR A 279 -20.05 -15.51 18.66
C TYR A 279 -19.28 -16.83 18.71
N ALA A 280 -19.89 -17.81 19.38
CA ALA A 280 -19.31 -19.15 19.55
C ALA A 280 -19.73 -20.15 18.47
N GLY A 281 -20.63 -19.74 17.54
CA GLY A 281 -21.11 -20.61 16.46
C GLY A 281 -20.13 -20.69 15.29
N LYS A 282 -20.44 -21.56 14.32
CA LYS A 282 -19.72 -21.64 13.06
C LYS A 282 -20.16 -20.47 12.15
N ILE A 283 -19.20 -19.79 11.59
CA ILE A 283 -19.44 -18.77 10.57
C ILE A 283 -19.62 -19.50 9.25
N ALA A 284 -20.71 -19.24 8.53
CA ALA A 284 -20.89 -19.75 7.19
C ALA A 284 -19.89 -19.07 6.24
N GLU A 285 -19.21 -19.86 5.40
CA GLU A 285 -18.27 -19.40 4.38
C GLU A 285 -19.00 -18.77 3.18
#